data_2fcb09ed8e10d9ff27c3bcca53a3107b
#
_entry.id   2fcb09ed8e10d9ff27c3bcca53a3107b
#
_cell.length_a   1.000
_cell.length_b   1.000
_cell.length_c   1.000
_cell.angle_alpha   90.00
_cell.angle_beta   90.00
_cell.angle_gamma   90.00
#
_symmetry.space_group_name_H-M   'P 1'
#
loop_
_entity.id
_entity.type
_entity.pdbx_description
1 polymer ?
#
loop_
_entity_poly.entity_id
_entity_poly.type
_entity_poly.pdbx_seq_one_letter_code
_entity_poly.pdbx_strand_id
1 'polypeptide(L)'
;MESSNPTTPAPIATYIAAFPPEVQARLLAVREAIRALAPRAEERISYSIPTFWQGRNLIHYAAFARHIGLYPGAAAIEVFRAELQAYRHARGSIQFPLQEPLPLALIQRIAAWCVDNNNARPVSAPPARPGRASAGAAPGRTRR
;
A
#
# COMPACT_ATOMS: atom_id res chain seq x y z
N MET A 1 -25.16 -3.36 -10.21
CA MET A 1 -24.96 -2.98 -10.17
C MET A 1 -24.14 -2.66 -10.07
N GLU A 2 -23.85 -2.54 -10.21
CA GLU A 2 -23.31 -2.15 -10.25
C GLU A 2 -22.65 -1.71 -9.68
N SER A 3 -22.42 -1.76 -9.70
CA SER A 3 -22.04 -1.31 -9.29
C SER A 3 -21.39 -0.71 -8.68
N SER A 4 -21.43 -0.89 -8.40
CA SER A 4 -20.91 -0.19 -7.33
C SER A 4 -19.48 0.17 -7.48
N ASN A 5 -18.79 -0.41 -8.29
CA ASN A 5 -17.40 -0.18 -8.44
C ASN A 5 -17.02 0.15 -9.82
N PRO A 6 -17.76 1.04 -10.39
CA PRO A 6 -17.56 1.38 -11.77
C PRO A 6 -16.23 2.03 -12.00
N THR A 7 -15.57 2.44 -10.94
CA THR A 7 -14.38 3.24 -11.12
C THR A 7 -13.10 2.48 -10.90
N THR A 8 -13.15 1.15 -10.89
CA THR A 8 -11.90 0.39 -10.80
C THR A 8 -11.09 0.64 -12.06
N PRO A 9 -9.88 1.22 -11.94
CA PRO A 9 -9.06 1.45 -13.12
C PRO A 9 -8.74 0.16 -13.84
N ALA A 10 -8.64 0.24 -15.17
CA ALA A 10 -8.43 -0.94 -15.98
C ALA A 10 -7.21 -1.77 -15.57
N PRO A 11 -6.04 -1.16 -15.29
CA PRO A 11 -4.89 -1.98 -14.87
C PRO A 11 -5.15 -2.73 -13.58
N ILE A 12 -5.87 -2.11 -12.64
CA ILE A 12 -6.20 -2.74 -11.37
C ILE A 12 -7.20 -3.87 -11.62
N ALA A 13 -8.21 -3.62 -12.44
CA ALA A 13 -9.21 -4.63 -12.76
C ALA A 13 -8.56 -5.84 -13.44
N THR A 14 -7.61 -5.60 -14.32
CA THR A 14 -6.89 -6.68 -15.01
C THR A 14 -6.10 -7.52 -14.01
N TYR A 15 -5.42 -6.85 -13.08
CA TYR A 15 -4.68 -7.57 -12.05
C TYR A 15 -5.61 -8.47 -11.24
N ILE A 16 -6.73 -7.91 -10.78
CA ILE A 16 -7.66 -8.66 -9.94
C ILE A 16 -8.27 -9.85 -10.69
N ALA A 17 -8.57 -9.64 -11.98
CA ALA A 17 -9.24 -10.68 -12.77
C ALA A 17 -8.42 -11.96 -12.92
N ALA A 18 -7.11 -11.91 -12.65
CA ALA A 18 -6.25 -13.07 -12.78
C ALA A 18 -6.43 -14.07 -11.65
N PHE A 19 -7.21 -13.76 -10.63
CA PHE A 19 -7.33 -14.61 -9.44
C PHE A 19 -8.70 -15.28 -9.36
N PRO A 20 -8.84 -16.35 -8.53
CA PRO A 20 -10.15 -16.98 -8.35
C PRO A 20 -11.16 -16.00 -7.73
N PRO A 21 -12.46 -16.25 -7.92
CA PRO A 21 -13.48 -15.32 -7.46
C PRO A 21 -13.40 -14.94 -5.99
N GLU A 22 -13.07 -15.88 -5.11
CA GLU A 22 -13.00 -15.57 -3.69
C GLU A 22 -11.81 -14.66 -3.36
N VAL A 23 -10.71 -14.80 -4.11
CA VAL A 23 -9.57 -13.93 -3.95
C VAL A 23 -9.88 -12.55 -4.53
N GLN A 24 -10.58 -12.53 -5.65
CA GLN A 24 -11.01 -11.26 -6.24
C GLN A 24 -11.84 -10.47 -5.25
N ALA A 25 -12.77 -11.14 -4.54
CA ALA A 25 -13.61 -10.46 -3.57
C ALA A 25 -12.77 -9.85 -2.45
N ARG A 26 -11.74 -10.55 -2.00
CA ARG A 26 -10.86 -10.04 -0.96
C ARG A 26 -10.06 -8.85 -1.45
N LEU A 27 -9.53 -8.92 -2.66
CA LEU A 27 -8.78 -7.80 -3.23
C LEU A 27 -9.66 -6.57 -3.36
N LEU A 28 -10.90 -6.76 -3.80
CA LEU A 28 -11.82 -5.64 -3.92
C LEU A 28 -12.17 -5.06 -2.55
N ALA A 29 -12.32 -5.91 -1.54
CA ALA A 29 -12.60 -5.43 -0.19
C ALA A 29 -11.45 -4.60 0.36
N VAL A 30 -10.21 -5.04 0.14
CA VAL A 30 -9.04 -4.28 0.55
C VAL A 30 -8.99 -2.95 -0.21
N ARG A 31 -9.21 -3.00 -1.51
CA ARG A 31 -9.20 -1.79 -2.32
C ARG A 31 -10.20 -0.76 -1.80
N GLU A 32 -11.42 -1.21 -1.53
CA GLU A 32 -12.45 -0.29 -1.08
C GLU A 32 -12.17 0.25 0.31
N ALA A 33 -11.62 -0.59 1.18
CA ALA A 33 -11.27 -0.14 2.52
C ALA A 33 -10.23 0.97 2.46
N ILE A 34 -9.22 0.80 1.62
CA ILE A 34 -8.17 1.82 1.50
C ILE A 34 -8.72 3.06 0.81
N ARG A 35 -9.51 2.86 -0.25
CA ARG A 35 -10.05 3.98 -1.03
C ARG A 35 -10.89 4.90 -0.16
N ALA A 36 -11.63 4.35 0.79
CA ALA A 36 -12.44 5.15 1.67
C ALA A 36 -11.61 6.16 2.47
N LEU A 37 -10.38 5.79 2.81
CA LEU A 37 -9.49 6.64 3.60
C LEU A 37 -8.54 7.46 2.75
N ALA A 38 -8.44 7.14 1.46
CA ALA A 38 -7.53 7.83 0.55
C ALA A 38 -8.27 8.24 -0.72
N PRO A 39 -9.32 9.05 -0.59
CA PRO A 39 -10.17 9.36 -1.74
C PRO A 39 -9.48 10.17 -2.84
N ARG A 40 -8.38 10.81 -2.51
CA ARG A 40 -7.66 11.61 -3.51
C ARG A 40 -6.49 10.87 -4.12
N ALA A 41 -6.22 9.67 -3.67
CA ALA A 41 -5.11 8.91 -4.21
C ALA A 41 -5.44 8.39 -5.59
N GLU A 42 -4.42 8.31 -6.42
CA GLU A 42 -4.52 7.72 -7.74
C GLU A 42 -4.18 6.24 -7.61
N GLU A 43 -4.90 5.39 -8.32
CA GLU A 43 -4.60 3.96 -8.32
C GLU A 43 -3.79 3.62 -9.56
N ARG A 44 -2.73 2.88 -9.38
CA ARG A 44 -1.85 2.48 -10.49
C ARG A 44 -1.19 1.15 -10.16
N ILE A 45 -0.49 0.61 -11.12
CA ILE A 45 0.34 -0.58 -10.90
C ILE A 45 1.77 -0.09 -10.70
N SER A 46 2.38 -0.47 -9.59
CA SER A 46 3.78 -0.23 -9.30
C SER A 46 4.35 -1.51 -8.74
N TYR A 47 5.55 -1.86 -9.13
CA TYR A 47 6.16 -3.13 -8.71
C TYR A 47 5.24 -4.32 -9.07
N SER A 48 4.52 -4.18 -10.17
CA SER A 48 3.62 -5.20 -10.70
C SER A 48 2.39 -5.46 -9.83
N ILE A 49 2.08 -4.60 -8.87
CA ILE A 49 0.93 -4.78 -8.00
C ILE A 49 0.14 -3.48 -7.85
N PRO A 50 -1.14 -3.61 -7.45
CA PRO A 50 -1.97 -2.42 -7.23
C PRO A 50 -1.38 -1.51 -6.16
N THR A 51 -1.43 -0.23 -6.43
CA THR A 51 -0.80 0.79 -5.59
C THR A 51 -1.70 2.00 -5.52
N PHE A 52 -1.80 2.59 -4.33
CA PHE A 52 -2.40 3.91 -4.16
C PHE A 52 -1.27 4.94 -4.10
N TRP A 53 -1.38 5.97 -4.92
CA TRP A 53 -0.32 6.97 -5.09
C TRP A 53 -0.90 8.37 -4.89
N GLN A 54 -0.17 9.20 -4.14
CA GLN A 54 -0.59 10.57 -3.92
C GLN A 54 0.68 11.41 -3.76
N GLY A 55 1.31 11.70 -4.88
CA GLY A 55 2.61 12.35 -4.89
C GLY A 55 3.75 11.39 -4.61
N ARG A 56 3.42 10.24 -4.08
CA ARG A 56 4.36 9.14 -3.83
C ARG A 56 3.51 7.91 -3.56
N ASN A 57 4.14 6.75 -3.56
CA ASN A 57 3.40 5.53 -3.25
C ASN A 57 2.98 5.55 -1.78
N LEU A 58 1.69 5.39 -1.53
CA LEU A 58 1.16 5.35 -0.18
C LEU A 58 1.15 3.95 0.39
N ILE A 59 0.57 3.04 -0.37
CA ILE A 59 0.33 1.69 0.12
C ILE A 59 0.07 0.79 -1.08
N HIS A 60 0.55 -0.43 -1.01
CA HIS A 60 0.32 -1.44 -2.04
C HIS A 60 -0.41 -2.62 -1.44
N TYR A 61 -1.08 -3.38 -2.29
CA TYR A 61 -1.68 -4.64 -1.86
C TYR A 61 -1.56 -5.66 -3.00
N ALA A 62 -1.61 -6.94 -2.65
CA ALA A 62 -1.44 -7.99 -3.63
C ALA A 62 -2.03 -9.28 -3.11
N ALA A 63 -2.23 -10.24 -3.99
CA ALA A 63 -2.69 -11.57 -3.59
C ALA A 63 -1.63 -12.59 -3.93
N PHE A 64 -1.52 -13.59 -3.08
CA PHE A 64 -0.61 -14.70 -3.25
C PHE A 64 -1.36 -15.99 -3.02
N ALA A 65 -0.67 -17.14 -3.11
CA ALA A 65 -1.35 -18.44 -3.05
C ALA A 65 -2.16 -18.62 -1.77
N ARG A 66 -1.68 -18.07 -0.64
CA ARG A 66 -2.31 -18.33 0.65
C ARG A 66 -2.62 -17.10 1.46
N HIS A 67 -2.32 -15.92 0.96
CA HIS A 67 -2.55 -14.71 1.74
C HIS A 67 -2.72 -13.50 0.84
N ILE A 68 -3.28 -12.45 1.44
CA ILE A 68 -3.28 -11.13 0.86
C ILE A 68 -2.12 -10.39 1.49
N GLY A 69 -1.30 -9.73 0.69
CA GLY A 69 -0.20 -8.93 1.20
C GLY A 69 -0.58 -7.46 1.21
N LEU A 70 -0.19 -6.77 2.28
CA LEU A 70 -0.36 -5.33 2.38
C LEU A 70 1.01 -4.72 2.62
N TYR A 71 1.32 -3.63 1.93
CA TYR A 71 2.66 -3.05 1.95
C TYR A 71 2.56 -1.55 2.26
N PRO A 72 2.40 -1.22 3.55
CA PRO A 72 2.25 0.19 3.94
C PRO A 72 3.57 0.90 4.22
N GLY A 73 4.69 0.17 4.17
CA GLY A 73 5.98 0.74 4.45
C GLY A 73 6.44 0.52 5.87
N ALA A 74 7.75 0.65 6.09
CA ALA A 74 8.36 0.30 7.37
C ALA A 74 7.85 1.16 8.53
N ALA A 75 7.62 2.46 8.28
CA ALA A 75 7.16 3.33 9.35
C ALA A 75 5.80 2.93 9.87
N ALA A 76 4.89 2.56 8.96
CA ALA A 76 3.56 2.12 9.36
C ALA A 76 3.63 0.82 10.17
N ILE A 77 4.51 -0.10 9.75
CA ILE A 77 4.68 -1.35 10.49
C ILE A 77 5.10 -1.07 11.93
N GLU A 78 6.01 -0.13 12.14
CA GLU A 78 6.43 0.22 13.49
C GLU A 78 5.28 0.79 14.31
N VAL A 79 4.50 1.68 13.71
CA VAL A 79 3.39 2.31 14.43
C VAL A 79 2.36 1.28 14.87
N PHE A 80 2.09 0.28 14.03
CA PHE A 80 1.06 -0.71 14.32
C PHE A 80 1.60 -2.03 14.85
N ARG A 81 2.87 -2.05 15.25
CA ARG A 81 3.54 -3.29 15.63
C ARG A 81 2.75 -4.14 16.62
N ALA A 82 2.19 -3.50 17.64
CA ALA A 82 1.46 -4.25 18.66
C ALA A 82 0.25 -4.97 18.08
N GLU A 83 -0.43 -4.32 17.15
CA GLU A 83 -1.64 -4.90 16.55
C GLU A 83 -1.31 -5.94 15.49
N LEU A 84 -0.08 -5.93 14.97
CA LEU A 84 0.33 -6.87 13.95
C LEU A 84 0.87 -8.17 14.50
N GLN A 85 0.90 -8.33 15.82
CA GLN A 85 1.45 -9.55 16.41
C GLN A 85 0.68 -10.80 16.03
N ALA A 86 -0.59 -10.65 15.69
CA ALA A 86 -1.42 -11.78 15.26
C ALA A 86 -1.15 -12.18 13.82
N TYR A 87 -0.36 -11.40 13.11
CA TYR A 87 -0.13 -11.62 11.67
C TYR A 87 1.34 -11.76 11.40
N ARG A 88 1.66 -12.55 10.36
CA ARG A 88 3.02 -12.61 9.87
C ARG A 88 3.34 -11.29 9.19
N HIS A 89 4.42 -10.67 9.60
CA HIS A 89 4.80 -9.41 8.99
C HIS A 89 6.31 -9.28 8.95
N ALA A 90 6.78 -8.36 8.11
CA ALA A 90 8.19 -8.09 7.96
C ALA A 90 8.38 -6.60 8.03
N ARG A 91 9.51 -6.11 7.56
CA ARG A 91 9.87 -4.72 7.71
C ARG A 91 8.85 -3.75 7.09
N GLY A 92 8.30 -4.09 5.97
CA GLY A 92 7.36 -3.20 5.28
C GLY A 92 6.12 -3.91 4.78
N SER A 93 5.86 -5.12 5.22
CA SER A 93 4.78 -5.93 4.67
C SER A 93 4.05 -6.70 5.75
N ILE A 94 2.77 -7.01 5.46
CA ILE A 94 1.92 -7.79 6.34
C ILE A 94 1.23 -8.85 5.51
N GLN A 95 1.04 -10.05 6.08
CA GLN A 95 0.32 -11.13 5.43
C GLN A 95 -0.98 -11.41 6.15
N PHE A 96 -2.08 -11.40 5.41
CA PHE A 96 -3.39 -11.76 5.96
C PHE A 96 -3.81 -13.09 5.33
N PRO A 97 -3.87 -14.17 6.12
CA PRO A 97 -4.18 -15.48 5.55
C PRO A 97 -5.55 -15.52 4.88
N LEU A 98 -5.63 -16.21 3.75
CA LEU A 98 -6.90 -16.33 3.04
C LEU A 98 -7.94 -17.11 3.83
N GLN A 99 -7.49 -17.92 4.79
CA GLN A 99 -8.40 -18.73 5.60
C GLN A 99 -9.10 -17.93 6.69
N GLU A 100 -8.67 -16.70 6.94
CA GLU A 100 -9.22 -15.89 8.00
C GLU A 100 -9.92 -14.67 7.44
N PRO A 101 -10.87 -14.11 8.18
CA PRO A 101 -11.48 -12.86 7.74
C PRO A 101 -10.44 -11.76 7.65
N LEU A 102 -10.59 -10.90 6.66
CA LEU A 102 -9.71 -9.74 6.54
C LEU A 102 -10.04 -8.74 7.65
N PRO A 103 -9.01 -8.22 8.34
CA PRO A 103 -9.24 -7.21 9.37
C PRO A 103 -9.39 -5.85 8.71
N LEU A 104 -10.54 -5.60 8.09
CA LEU A 104 -10.73 -4.40 7.30
C LEU A 104 -10.60 -3.12 8.12
N ALA A 105 -11.06 -3.14 9.38
CA ALA A 105 -10.93 -1.98 10.23
C ALA A 105 -9.46 -1.64 10.48
N LEU A 106 -8.63 -2.66 10.71
CA LEU A 106 -7.20 -2.44 10.89
C LEU A 106 -6.57 -1.92 9.59
N ILE A 107 -6.95 -2.49 8.46
CA ILE A 107 -6.43 -2.04 7.17
C ILE A 107 -6.78 -0.58 6.96
N GLN A 108 -7.98 -0.17 7.32
CA GLN A 108 -8.38 1.22 7.20
C GLN A 108 -7.57 2.13 8.10
N ARG A 109 -7.29 1.69 9.33
CA ARG A 109 -6.49 2.51 10.24
C ARG A 109 -5.06 2.67 9.72
N ILE A 110 -4.52 1.61 9.16
CA ILE A 110 -3.19 1.68 8.56
C ILE A 110 -3.21 2.64 7.36
N ALA A 111 -4.23 2.52 6.51
CA ALA A 111 -4.34 3.41 5.35
C ALA A 111 -4.48 4.86 5.78
N ALA A 112 -5.30 5.13 6.79
CA ALA A 112 -5.46 6.48 7.30
C ALA A 112 -4.14 7.05 7.80
N TRP A 113 -3.37 6.22 8.50
CA TRP A 113 -2.06 6.66 8.96
C TRP A 113 -1.14 6.98 7.79
N CYS A 114 -1.18 6.16 6.75
CA CYS A 114 -0.33 6.40 5.58
C CYS A 114 -0.70 7.72 4.89
N VAL A 115 -2.00 8.02 4.79
CA VAL A 115 -2.44 9.27 4.20
C VAL A 115 -2.01 10.45 5.05
N ASP A 116 -2.22 10.36 6.37
CA ASP A 116 -1.86 11.43 7.28
C ASP A 116 -0.37 11.70 7.26
N ASN A 117 0.42 10.62 7.26
CA ASN A 117 1.86 10.75 7.23
C ASN A 117 2.33 11.38 5.92
N ASN A 118 1.69 11.01 4.82
CA ASN A 118 2.02 11.60 3.54
C ASN A 118 1.69 13.09 3.50
N ASN A 119 0.54 13.46 4.05
CA ASN A 119 0.12 14.86 4.06
C ASN A 119 1.03 15.72 4.93
N ALA A 120 1.60 15.14 5.97
CA ALA A 120 2.48 15.86 6.87
C ALA A 120 3.88 16.07 6.29
N ARG A 121 4.23 15.35 5.23
CA ARG A 121 5.57 15.45 4.66
C ARG A 121 5.60 16.51 3.57
N PRO A 122 6.70 17.26 3.48
CA PRO A 122 6.78 18.27 2.44
C PRO A 122 6.71 17.65 1.07
N VAL A 123 5.80 18.12 0.26
CA VAL A 123 5.63 17.62 -1.09
C VAL A 123 6.82 17.97 -1.94
N SER A 124 7.34 19.14 -1.72
CA SER A 124 8.41 19.61 -2.54
C SER A 124 9.72 18.94 -2.27
N ALA A 125 9.78 18.16 -1.23
CA ALA A 125 10.99 17.47 -0.99
C ALA A 125 11.23 16.61 -2.15
N PRO A 126 12.11 16.91 -2.90
CA PRO A 126 12.27 16.17 -4.07
C PRO A 126 12.88 14.98 -3.73
N PRO A 127 12.58 14.71 -3.76
CA PRO A 127 12.88 13.77 -3.47
C PRO A 127 14.17 13.48 -3.29
N ALA A 128 14.36 13.69 -2.80
CA ALA A 128 15.36 13.53 -2.63
C ALA A 128 16.05 12.64 -3.19
N ARG A 129 16.25 13.02 -3.36
CA ARG A 129 16.71 12.54 -3.89
C ARG A 129 17.34 11.80 -3.66
N PRO A 130 17.49 11.76 -3.60
CA PRO A 130 17.92 11.11 -3.50
C PRO A 130 18.52 10.59 -3.35
N GLY A 131 18.83 10.61 -3.05
CA GLY A 131 19.02 10.15 -3.11
C GLY A 131 19.84 9.90 -3.08
N ARG A 132 20.28 10.07 -2.75
CA ARG A 132 20.70 9.98 -2.81
C ARG A 132 21.24 10.07 -2.49
N ALA A 133 21.55 10.31 -2.33
CA ALA A 133 21.77 10.46 -2.18
C ALA A 133 22.46 10.62 -1.94
N SER A 134 22.94 10.69 -1.62
CA SER A 134 23.25 10.82 -1.53
C SER A 134 23.91 10.99 -1.42
N ALA A 135 24.55 11.21 -1.21
CA ALA A 135 24.87 11.35 -1.31
C ALA A 135 25.43 11.60 -1.20
N GLY A 136 26.19 11.73 -0.95
CA GLY A 136 26.34 11.93 -0.97
C GLY A 136 27.00 12.21 -0.99
N ALA A 137 27.56 12.37 -0.77
CA ALA A 137 27.82 12.54 -0.97
C ALA A 137 28.37 12.71 -1.09
N ALA A 138 29.04 12.82 -1.00
CA ALA A 138 29.17 12.86 -1.21
C ALA A 138 29.65 12.93 -1.21
N PRO A 139 30.25 13.06 -1.28
CA PRO A 139 30.42 12.97 -1.31
C PRO A 139 30.69 12.90 -1.25
N GLY A 140 31.53 13.15 -1.06
CA GLY A 140 31.31 13.02 -1.15
C GLY A 140 31.72 12.98 -1.25
N ARG A 141 32.32 13.05 -1.34
CA ARG A 141 32.44 12.96 -1.47
C ARG A 141 32.80 13.11 -1.67
N THR A 142 33.44 13.38 -1.50
CA THR A 142 33.31 13.44 -1.77
C THR A 142 33.73 13.53 -2.04
N ARG A 143 34.41 13.76 -2.17
CA ARG A 143 34.36 13.84 -2.48
C ARG A 143 34.65 14.07 -2.74
N ARG A 144 35.78 14.23 -2.48
CA ARG A 144 35.50 14.53 -2.82
C ARG A 144 35.54 14.55 -2.82
#